data_e9ae4592189484b4cd930a99005690bc
#
_entry.id   e9ae4592189484b4cd930a99005690bc
#
_cell.length_a   1.000
_cell.length_b   1.000
_cell.length_c   1.000
_cell.angle_alpha   90.00
_cell.angle_beta   90.00
_cell.angle_gamma   90.00
#
_symmetry.space_group_name_H-M   'P 1'
#
loop_
_entity.id
_entity.type
_entity.pdbx_description
1 polymer ?
#
loop_
_entity_poly.entity_id
_entity_poly.type
_entity_poly.pdbx_seq_one_letter_code
_entity_poly.pdbx_strand_id
1 'polypeptide(L)'
;VYDQVAQDVAVNNNPAVFLLVGASMFYMNDVTHLGFFDIAIFANIPNLVFLAPASLAEYKAVLAWSVAQTAHPVMIRMPVGGYEESPYAVRTDYSDLNKYEVVTEGADVAIIGAGNFASLASESAAELAKEGIRATVVNPIFLSGLDTALLDALKEKHRLILTLEDGIIEGGF
;
A
#
# COMPACT_ATOMS: atom_id res chain seq x y z
N VAL A 1 1.13 9.21 20.20
CA VAL A 1 1.33 7.95 19.44
C VAL A 1 2.46 8.10 18.44
N TYR A 2 2.49 9.15 17.58
CA TYR A 2 3.56 9.35 16.58
C TYR A 2 4.94 9.34 17.23
N ASP A 3 5.16 10.18 18.24
CA ASP A 3 6.45 10.29 18.93
C ASP A 3 6.90 8.97 19.54
N GLN A 4 5.97 8.20 20.11
CA GLN A 4 6.26 6.90 20.70
C GLN A 4 6.67 5.88 19.65
N VAL A 5 5.97 5.83 18.51
CA VAL A 5 6.36 4.94 17.39
C VAL A 5 7.72 5.35 16.84
N ALA A 6 7.95 6.64 16.64
CA ALA A 6 9.20 7.14 16.08
C ALA A 6 10.38 6.95 17.05
N GLN A 7 10.26 7.44 18.31
CA GLN A 7 11.38 7.51 19.23
C GLN A 7 11.62 6.21 20.01
N ASP A 8 10.55 5.56 20.49
CA ASP A 8 10.70 4.40 21.36
C ASP A 8 10.87 3.09 20.55
N VAL A 9 10.38 3.06 19.32
CA VAL A 9 10.37 1.84 18.49
C VAL A 9 11.24 1.99 17.25
N ALA A 10 10.92 2.92 16.34
CA ALA A 10 11.53 2.95 15.01
C ALA A 10 12.98 3.42 15.02
N VAL A 11 13.34 4.45 15.78
CA VAL A 11 14.74 4.94 15.89
C VAL A 11 15.67 3.85 16.43
N ASN A 12 15.17 3.05 17.37
CA ASN A 12 15.92 1.93 17.95
C ASN A 12 15.81 0.64 17.11
N ASN A 13 15.05 0.66 16.03
CA ASN A 13 14.74 -0.49 15.19
C ASN A 13 14.23 -1.70 16.01
N ASN A 14 13.43 -1.44 17.04
CA ASN A 14 12.84 -2.48 17.88
C ASN A 14 11.75 -3.22 17.10
N PRO A 15 11.84 -4.56 16.99
CA PRO A 15 10.81 -5.33 16.28
C PRO A 15 9.49 -5.25 17.03
N ALA A 16 8.49 -4.70 16.37
CA ALA A 16 7.12 -4.61 16.86
C ALA A 16 6.16 -4.66 15.67
N VAL A 17 4.96 -5.21 15.88
CA VAL A 17 3.91 -5.22 14.84
C VAL A 17 2.74 -4.36 15.31
N PHE A 18 2.43 -3.34 14.53
CA PHE A 18 1.31 -2.43 14.77
C PHE A 18 0.19 -2.72 13.77
N LEU A 19 -1.02 -2.85 14.28
CA LEU A 19 -2.21 -2.90 13.45
C LEU A 19 -2.89 -1.54 13.49
N LEU A 20 -2.84 -0.80 12.38
CA LEU A 20 -3.47 0.50 12.23
C LEU A 20 -4.89 0.31 11.73
N VAL A 21 -5.81 0.14 12.67
CA VAL A 21 -7.22 -0.14 12.41
C VAL A 21 -7.98 1.16 12.14
N GLY A 22 -8.92 1.13 11.20
CA GLY A 22 -9.77 2.27 10.90
C GLY A 22 -9.23 3.16 9.79
N ALA A 23 -8.30 2.65 9.00
CA ALA A 23 -7.83 3.33 7.79
C ALA A 23 -8.95 3.46 6.76
N SER A 24 -8.81 4.43 5.84
CA SER A 24 -9.79 4.73 4.80
C SER A 24 -10.92 5.65 5.25
N MET A 25 -11.61 6.21 4.26
CA MET A 25 -12.82 7.03 4.44
C MET A 25 -14.11 6.21 4.29
N PHE A 26 -14.01 5.03 3.69
CA PHE A 26 -15.18 4.19 3.42
C PHE A 26 -15.76 3.64 4.72
N TYR A 27 -17.09 3.62 4.79
CA TYR A 27 -17.87 3.09 5.93
C TYR A 27 -17.76 3.89 7.24
N MET A 28 -17.12 5.08 7.22
CA MET A 28 -17.07 5.96 8.38
C MET A 28 -18.08 7.09 8.24
N ASN A 29 -18.90 7.28 9.28
CA ASN A 29 -19.92 8.33 9.32
C ASN A 29 -19.53 9.50 10.25
N ASP A 30 -18.39 9.41 10.92
CA ASP A 30 -17.94 10.39 11.91
C ASP A 30 -16.67 11.09 11.42
N VAL A 31 -16.74 12.40 11.23
CA VAL A 31 -15.60 13.25 10.80
C VAL A 31 -14.39 13.16 11.73
N THR A 32 -14.57 12.75 12.97
CA THR A 32 -13.48 12.65 13.96
C THR A 32 -12.74 11.31 13.90
N HIS A 33 -13.24 10.35 13.12
CA HIS A 33 -12.69 8.99 13.03
C HIS A 33 -12.28 8.60 11.59
N LEU A 34 -12.08 9.59 10.72
CA LEU A 34 -11.63 9.35 9.35
C LEU A 34 -10.14 9.00 9.32
N GLY A 35 -9.80 7.83 8.78
CA GLY A 35 -8.44 7.30 8.72
C GLY A 35 -7.70 7.65 7.43
N PHE A 36 -7.62 8.93 7.04
CA PHE A 36 -6.95 9.37 5.83
C PHE A 36 -5.65 10.18 6.06
N PHE A 37 -5.31 10.48 7.31
CA PHE A 37 -4.04 11.11 7.66
C PHE A 37 -2.92 10.11 7.95
N ASP A 38 -3.23 8.85 8.04
CA ASP A 38 -2.36 7.80 8.52
C ASP A 38 -1.11 7.62 7.65
N ILE A 39 -1.26 7.67 6.32
CA ILE A 39 -0.13 7.57 5.39
C ILE A 39 0.83 8.74 5.64
N ALA A 40 0.34 9.97 5.62
CA ALA A 40 1.14 11.17 5.84
C ALA A 40 1.83 11.19 7.22
N ILE A 41 1.19 10.60 8.24
CA ILE A 41 1.74 10.54 9.60
C ILE A 41 2.86 9.50 9.71
N PHE A 42 2.69 8.30 9.15
CA PHE A 42 3.57 7.17 9.47
C PHE A 42 4.56 6.80 8.36
N ALA A 43 4.28 7.10 7.09
CA ALA A 43 5.15 6.74 5.98
C ALA A 43 6.53 7.42 6.02
N ASN A 44 6.66 8.52 6.75
CA ASN A 44 7.90 9.28 6.90
C ASN A 44 8.79 8.84 8.07
N ILE A 45 8.38 7.86 8.88
CA ILE A 45 9.17 7.41 10.04
C ILE A 45 10.29 6.48 9.55
N PRO A 46 11.57 6.81 9.80
CA PRO A 46 12.69 5.96 9.42
C PRO A 46 12.61 4.58 10.08
N ASN A 47 13.07 3.55 9.38
CA ASN A 47 13.08 2.15 9.81
C ASN A 47 11.70 1.49 9.96
N LEU A 48 10.61 2.25 9.97
CA LEU A 48 9.26 1.68 10.01
C LEU A 48 8.88 1.12 8.64
N VAL A 49 8.60 -0.17 8.57
CA VAL A 49 8.03 -0.81 7.39
C VAL A 49 6.51 -0.65 7.45
N PHE A 50 5.95 0.22 6.62
CA PHE A 50 4.52 0.50 6.60
C PHE A 50 3.87 -0.16 5.39
N LEU A 51 2.94 -1.09 5.63
CA LEU A 51 2.33 -1.96 4.64
C LEU A 51 0.82 -1.72 4.54
N ALA A 52 0.31 -1.66 3.32
CA ALA A 52 -1.11 -1.58 3.01
C ALA A 52 -1.53 -2.76 2.14
N PRO A 53 -1.91 -3.90 2.73
CA PRO A 53 -2.40 -5.05 1.96
C PRO A 53 -3.65 -4.70 1.14
N ALA A 54 -3.73 -5.26 -0.07
CA ALA A 54 -4.83 -5.02 -1.00
C ALA A 54 -5.98 -6.05 -0.86
N SER A 55 -5.75 -7.17 -0.18
CA SER A 55 -6.72 -8.26 -0.06
C SER A 55 -6.58 -9.01 1.26
N LEU A 56 -7.59 -9.82 1.59
CA LEU A 56 -7.56 -10.67 2.78
C LEU A 56 -6.40 -11.68 2.75
N ALA A 57 -6.12 -12.26 1.59
CA ALA A 57 -5.01 -13.19 1.43
C ALA A 57 -3.67 -12.49 1.67
N GLU A 58 -3.48 -11.29 1.12
CA GLU A 58 -2.28 -10.50 1.31
C GLU A 58 -2.13 -10.02 2.75
N TYR A 59 -3.23 -9.59 3.40
CA TYR A 59 -3.20 -9.23 4.81
C TYR A 59 -2.72 -10.39 5.69
N LYS A 60 -3.24 -11.61 5.46
CA LYS A 60 -2.79 -12.80 6.19
C LYS A 60 -1.32 -13.10 5.97
N ALA A 61 -0.83 -12.98 4.73
CA ALA A 61 0.57 -13.20 4.40
C ALA A 61 1.48 -12.14 5.01
N VAL A 62 1.13 -10.86 4.90
CA VAL A 62 1.83 -9.74 5.53
C VAL A 62 1.89 -9.90 7.04
N LEU A 63 0.77 -10.24 7.69
CA LEU A 63 0.73 -10.42 9.14
C LEU A 63 1.63 -11.60 9.58
N ALA A 64 1.56 -12.73 8.88
CA ALA A 64 2.39 -13.89 9.17
C ALA A 64 3.89 -13.58 9.04
N TRP A 65 4.29 -12.90 7.95
CA TRP A 65 5.65 -12.45 7.75
C TRP A 65 6.08 -11.46 8.84
N SER A 66 5.24 -10.46 9.14
CA SER A 66 5.56 -9.42 10.14
C SER A 66 5.82 -9.98 11.53
N VAL A 67 5.07 -11.02 11.94
CA VAL A 67 5.25 -11.67 13.24
C VAL A 67 6.48 -12.59 13.26
N ALA A 68 6.85 -13.18 12.13
CA ALA A 68 7.96 -14.12 12.03
C ALA A 68 9.34 -13.42 11.94
N GLN A 69 9.41 -12.19 11.41
CA GLN A 69 10.66 -11.45 11.27
C GLN A 69 10.96 -10.60 12.53
N THR A 70 12.23 -10.28 12.75
CA THR A 70 12.72 -9.45 13.87
C THR A 70 13.66 -8.32 13.42
N ALA A 71 13.72 -8.05 12.13
CA ALA A 71 14.63 -7.08 11.57
C ALA A 71 14.10 -5.64 11.63
N HIS A 72 12.76 -5.46 11.60
CA HIS A 72 12.13 -4.15 11.49
C HIS A 72 10.85 -4.05 12.33
N PRO A 73 10.51 -2.87 12.85
CA PRO A 73 9.14 -2.55 13.23
C PRO A 73 8.26 -2.50 11.99
N VAL A 74 7.08 -3.09 12.07
CA VAL A 74 6.11 -3.17 10.97
C VAL A 74 4.79 -2.57 11.39
N MET A 75 4.20 -1.74 10.54
CA MET A 75 2.84 -1.23 10.68
C MET A 75 1.99 -1.75 9.51
N ILE A 76 0.83 -2.30 9.81
CA ILE A 76 -0.11 -2.83 8.82
C ILE A 76 -1.36 -1.97 8.82
N ARG A 77 -1.66 -1.35 7.69
CA ARG A 77 -2.84 -0.53 7.47
C ARG A 77 -4.05 -1.40 7.23
N MET A 78 -5.10 -1.24 8.05
CA MET A 78 -6.34 -2.02 7.97
C MET A 78 -7.53 -1.10 7.68
N PRO A 79 -8.17 -1.23 6.50
CA PRO A 79 -9.35 -0.44 6.16
C PRO A 79 -10.56 -0.82 7.03
N VAL A 80 -11.43 0.14 7.30
CA VAL A 80 -12.65 -0.08 8.10
C VAL A 80 -13.58 -1.13 7.49
N GLY A 81 -13.70 -1.13 6.16
CA GLY A 81 -14.56 -2.08 5.43
C GLY A 81 -14.02 -3.51 5.37
N GLY A 82 -12.82 -3.76 5.92
CA GLY A 82 -12.14 -5.04 5.77
C GLY A 82 -11.49 -5.23 4.40
N TYR A 83 -11.25 -6.47 4.03
CA TYR A 83 -10.57 -6.83 2.78
C TYR A 83 -11.45 -7.74 1.93
N GLU A 84 -11.39 -7.56 0.63
CA GLU A 84 -11.91 -8.49 -0.36
C GLU A 84 -10.93 -9.65 -0.59
N GLU A 85 -11.41 -10.72 -1.23
CA GLU A 85 -10.53 -11.81 -1.66
C GLU A 85 -9.67 -11.38 -2.84
N SER A 86 -8.45 -11.92 -2.91
CA SER A 86 -7.55 -11.63 -4.03
C SER A 86 -7.88 -12.48 -5.25
N PRO A 87 -8.00 -11.91 -6.44
CA PRO A 87 -8.14 -12.66 -7.67
C PRO A 87 -6.80 -13.24 -8.19
N TYR A 88 -5.67 -12.90 -7.55
CA TYR A 88 -4.33 -13.30 -7.97
C TYR A 88 -3.51 -13.89 -6.81
N ALA A 89 -2.42 -14.56 -7.16
CA ALA A 89 -1.50 -15.12 -6.18
C ALA A 89 -0.82 -14.02 -5.37
N VAL A 90 -0.62 -14.29 -4.09
CA VAL A 90 -0.01 -13.36 -3.13
C VAL A 90 1.33 -13.92 -2.69
N ARG A 91 2.36 -13.08 -2.64
CA ARG A 91 3.66 -13.46 -2.09
C ARG A 91 3.56 -13.67 -0.58
N THR A 92 4.50 -14.43 -0.01
CA THR A 92 4.55 -14.74 1.43
C THR A 92 5.78 -14.18 2.12
N ASP A 93 6.72 -13.62 1.37
CA ASP A 93 7.94 -12.98 1.88
C ASP A 93 7.98 -11.51 1.43
N TYR A 94 8.19 -10.62 2.38
CA TYR A 94 8.26 -9.17 2.20
C TYR A 94 9.63 -8.61 2.62
N SER A 95 10.66 -9.46 2.69
CA SER A 95 12.02 -9.06 3.11
C SER A 95 12.73 -8.19 2.09
N ASP A 96 12.37 -8.29 0.79
CA ASP A 96 12.81 -7.36 -0.24
C ASP A 96 11.94 -6.12 -0.15
N LEU A 97 12.38 -5.19 0.71
CA LEU A 97 11.61 -4.01 1.09
C LEU A 97 11.36 -3.10 -0.10
N ASN A 98 10.21 -2.45 -0.09
CA ASN A 98 9.76 -1.48 -1.09
C ASN A 98 9.57 -2.04 -2.50
N LYS A 99 9.51 -3.37 -2.65
CA LYS A 99 9.21 -4.02 -3.92
C LYS A 99 7.70 -4.05 -4.18
N TYR A 100 7.32 -3.43 -5.30
CA TYR A 100 5.93 -3.38 -5.78
C TYR A 100 5.61 -4.62 -6.62
N GLU A 101 4.33 -4.91 -6.78
CA GLU A 101 3.85 -6.01 -7.63
C GLU A 101 3.10 -5.48 -8.84
N VAL A 102 3.52 -5.94 -10.04
CA VAL A 102 2.76 -5.71 -11.27
C VAL A 102 1.66 -6.76 -11.34
N VAL A 103 0.43 -6.33 -11.14
CA VAL A 103 -0.77 -7.19 -11.14
C VAL A 103 -1.23 -7.49 -12.57
N THR A 104 -1.17 -6.47 -13.42
CA THR A 104 -1.55 -6.56 -14.83
C THR A 104 -0.58 -5.75 -15.67
N GLU A 105 -0.15 -6.31 -16.80
CA GLU A 105 0.72 -5.64 -17.77
C GLU A 105 -0.09 -4.90 -18.84
N GLY A 106 0.27 -3.65 -19.07
CA GLY A 106 -0.25 -2.79 -20.14
C GLY A 106 0.86 -2.00 -20.83
N ALA A 107 0.52 -1.04 -21.67
CA ALA A 107 1.51 -0.28 -22.41
C ALA A 107 1.19 1.22 -22.57
N ASP A 108 -0.01 1.66 -22.20
CA ASP A 108 -0.44 3.04 -22.48
C ASP A 108 -0.39 3.92 -21.23
N VAL A 109 -0.88 3.40 -20.11
CA VAL A 109 -0.90 4.09 -18.80
C VAL A 109 -0.52 3.12 -17.69
N ALA A 110 -0.03 3.62 -16.56
CA ALA A 110 0.16 2.82 -15.35
C ALA A 110 -0.75 3.35 -14.24
N ILE A 111 -1.37 2.46 -13.47
CA ILE A 111 -2.22 2.79 -12.32
C ILE A 111 -1.64 2.09 -11.10
N ILE A 112 -1.20 2.87 -10.12
CA ILE A 112 -0.66 2.36 -8.86
C ILE A 112 -1.76 2.54 -7.81
N GLY A 113 -2.34 1.45 -7.32
CA GLY A 113 -3.42 1.46 -6.34
C GLY A 113 -2.94 1.01 -4.96
N ALA A 114 -2.93 1.90 -3.98
CA ALA A 114 -2.46 1.61 -2.63
C ALA A 114 -3.54 0.94 -1.78
N GLY A 115 -3.21 -0.21 -1.17
CA GLY A 115 -4.10 -0.95 -0.30
C GLY A 115 -5.40 -1.38 -1.01
N ASN A 116 -6.56 -1.09 -0.40
CA ASN A 116 -7.87 -1.40 -0.97
C ASN A 116 -8.17 -0.68 -2.31
N PHE A 117 -7.40 0.32 -2.70
CA PHE A 117 -7.50 0.96 -4.02
C PHE A 117 -6.85 0.15 -5.16
N ALA A 118 -6.17 -0.97 -4.86
CA ALA A 118 -5.69 -1.88 -5.90
C ALA A 118 -6.84 -2.55 -6.67
N SER A 119 -7.98 -2.85 -6.03
CA SER A 119 -9.18 -3.33 -6.72
C SER A 119 -9.75 -2.27 -7.64
N LEU A 120 -9.89 -1.02 -7.19
CA LEU A 120 -10.34 0.08 -8.01
C LEU A 120 -9.41 0.34 -9.20
N ALA A 121 -8.09 0.19 -9.01
CA ALA A 121 -7.11 0.27 -10.10
C ALA A 121 -7.36 -0.81 -11.15
N SER A 122 -7.64 -2.03 -10.72
CA SER A 122 -7.94 -3.17 -11.61
C SER A 122 -9.27 -2.97 -12.36
N GLU A 123 -10.30 -2.50 -11.68
CA GLU A 123 -11.60 -2.17 -12.30
C GLU A 123 -11.45 -1.04 -13.32
N SER A 124 -10.70 0.02 -12.96
CA SER A 124 -10.41 1.14 -13.86
C SER A 124 -9.66 0.68 -15.10
N ALA A 125 -8.69 -0.22 -14.95
CA ALA A 125 -7.96 -0.81 -16.08
C ALA A 125 -8.88 -1.62 -17.00
N ALA A 126 -9.85 -2.35 -16.44
CA ALA A 126 -10.83 -3.10 -17.22
C ALA A 126 -11.78 -2.17 -18.01
N GLU A 127 -12.19 -1.03 -17.43
CA GLU A 127 -12.99 -0.03 -18.14
C GLU A 127 -12.17 0.65 -19.25
N LEU A 128 -10.93 1.05 -18.98
CA LEU A 128 -10.03 1.63 -19.98
C LEU A 128 -9.77 0.69 -21.17
N ALA A 129 -9.70 -0.62 -20.91
CA ALA A 129 -9.52 -1.61 -21.97
C ALA A 129 -10.67 -1.64 -22.99
N LYS A 130 -11.91 -1.30 -22.58
CA LYS A 130 -13.06 -1.17 -23.50
C LYS A 130 -12.90 -0.02 -24.49
N GLU A 131 -12.13 1.00 -24.09
CA GLU A 131 -11.78 2.17 -24.92
C GLU A 131 -10.44 1.97 -25.67
N GLY A 132 -9.89 0.76 -25.65
CA GLY A 132 -8.63 0.42 -26.32
C GLY A 132 -7.37 0.89 -25.59
N ILE A 133 -7.47 1.34 -24.34
CA ILE A 133 -6.35 1.80 -23.52
C ILE A 133 -5.89 0.64 -22.62
N ARG A 134 -4.64 0.23 -22.74
CA ARG A 134 -4.07 -0.89 -21.97
C ARG A 134 -3.31 -0.33 -20.75
N ALA A 135 -3.86 -0.54 -19.57
CA ALA A 135 -3.24 -0.10 -18.34
C ALA A 135 -2.37 -1.19 -17.69
N THR A 136 -1.19 -0.80 -17.21
CA THR A 136 -0.45 -1.59 -16.22
C THR A 136 -1.03 -1.27 -14.85
N VAL A 137 -1.37 -2.30 -14.06
CA VAL A 137 -1.83 -2.15 -12.69
C VAL A 137 -0.74 -2.59 -11.74
N VAL A 138 -0.44 -1.76 -10.75
CA VAL A 138 0.60 -2.00 -9.75
C VAL A 138 0.00 -1.93 -8.35
N ASN A 139 0.28 -2.94 -7.54
CA ASN A 139 0.06 -2.93 -6.10
C ASN A 139 1.38 -2.60 -5.39
N PRO A 140 1.53 -1.42 -4.77
CA PRO A 140 2.77 -1.04 -4.11
C PRO A 140 3.02 -1.81 -2.81
N ILE A 141 2.00 -2.19 -2.09
CA ILE A 141 2.01 -2.84 -0.77
C ILE A 141 2.72 -1.98 0.30
N PHE A 142 3.96 -1.53 0.02
CA PHE A 142 4.75 -0.65 0.90
C PHE A 142 4.36 0.80 0.72
N LEU A 143 4.08 1.47 1.84
CA LEU A 143 3.82 2.92 1.89
C LEU A 143 5.03 3.70 2.40
N SER A 144 6.04 3.02 2.97
CA SER A 144 7.28 3.62 3.47
C SER A 144 8.44 3.32 2.51
N GLY A 145 8.60 4.13 1.50
CA GLY A 145 9.65 3.96 0.50
C GLY A 145 9.11 3.62 -0.90
N LEU A 146 9.99 3.63 -1.90
CA LEU A 146 9.62 3.55 -3.30
C LEU A 146 10.41 2.45 -4.03
N ASP A 147 9.75 1.71 -4.91
CA ASP A 147 10.43 0.87 -5.91
C ASP A 147 10.88 1.73 -7.09
N THR A 148 12.02 2.41 -6.90
CA THR A 148 12.54 3.35 -7.91
C THR A 148 12.83 2.66 -9.24
N ALA A 149 13.28 1.41 -9.21
CA ALA A 149 13.57 0.65 -10.43
C ALA A 149 12.29 0.38 -11.24
N LEU A 150 11.20 -0.02 -10.59
CA LEU A 150 9.92 -0.20 -11.27
C LEU A 150 9.36 1.15 -11.75
N LEU A 151 9.41 2.19 -10.91
CA LEU A 151 8.90 3.52 -11.28
C LEU A 151 9.63 4.10 -12.50
N ASP A 152 10.95 3.94 -12.60
CA ASP A 152 11.72 4.35 -13.77
C ASP A 152 11.31 3.55 -15.01
N ALA A 153 11.14 2.24 -14.90
CA ALA A 153 10.66 1.40 -16.00
C ALA A 153 9.23 1.78 -16.44
N LEU A 154 8.34 2.10 -15.51
CA LEU A 154 6.99 2.56 -15.82
C LEU A 154 7.02 3.91 -16.56
N LYS A 155 7.87 4.84 -16.12
CA LYS A 155 8.05 6.16 -16.76
C LYS A 155 8.52 6.05 -18.21
N GLU A 156 9.41 5.10 -18.51
CA GLU A 156 9.90 4.89 -19.86
C GLU A 156 8.84 4.24 -20.79
N LYS A 157 7.98 3.38 -20.21
CA LYS A 157 7.01 2.58 -20.96
C LYS A 157 5.65 3.26 -21.14
N HIS A 158 5.23 4.11 -20.19
CA HIS A 158 3.88 4.65 -20.12
C HIS A 158 3.87 6.17 -20.26
N ARG A 159 2.88 6.69 -20.98
CA ARG A 159 2.70 8.16 -21.15
C ARG A 159 2.15 8.86 -19.91
N LEU A 160 1.54 8.12 -18.98
CA LEU A 160 0.93 8.63 -17.77
C LEU A 160 1.04 7.58 -16.67
N ILE A 161 1.34 8.03 -15.46
CA ILE A 161 1.27 7.24 -14.23
C ILE A 161 0.25 7.91 -13.33
N LEU A 162 -0.71 7.14 -12.83
CA LEU A 162 -1.74 7.55 -11.89
C LEU A 162 -1.53 6.84 -10.56
N THR A 163 -1.70 7.54 -9.46
CA THR A 163 -1.77 6.96 -8.12
C THR A 163 -3.20 7.04 -7.61
N LEU A 164 -3.66 5.96 -6.96
CA LEU A 164 -4.97 5.88 -6.32
C LEU A 164 -4.77 5.52 -4.85
N GLU A 165 -5.24 6.37 -3.98
CA GLU A 165 -5.24 6.18 -2.54
C GLU A 165 -6.39 6.92 -1.87
N ASP A 166 -6.63 6.65 -0.60
CA ASP A 166 -7.60 7.34 0.25
C ASP A 166 -6.94 8.20 1.34
N GLY A 167 -5.72 8.65 1.09
CA GLY A 167 -4.98 9.59 1.94
C GLY A 167 -5.29 11.05 1.65
N ILE A 168 -4.35 11.92 1.95
CA ILE A 168 -4.36 13.35 1.65
C ILE A 168 -3.27 13.69 0.64
N ILE A 169 -3.45 14.77 -0.11
CA ILE A 169 -2.46 15.21 -1.12
C ILE A 169 -1.10 15.52 -0.46
N GLU A 170 -1.12 16.21 0.69
CA GLU A 170 0.08 16.59 1.42
C GLU A 170 0.63 15.41 2.24
N GLY A 171 1.65 14.74 1.71
CA GLY A 171 2.32 13.61 2.36
C GLY A 171 1.60 12.27 2.25
N GLY A 172 0.66 12.14 1.29
CA GLY A 172 0.12 10.85 0.87
C GLY A 172 1.14 10.01 0.09
N PHE A 173 0.69 8.90 -0.47
CA PHE A 173 1.52 7.95 -1.21
C PHE A 173 1.99 8.50 -2.58
#